data_f3bafaa238f836a20a7f999babb2b039
#
_entry.id   f3bafaa238f836a20a7f999babb2b039
#
_cell.length_a   1.000
_cell.length_b   1.000
_cell.length_c   1.000
_cell.angle_alpha   90.00
_cell.angle_beta   90.00
_cell.angle_gamma   90.00
#
_symmetry.space_group_name_H-M   'P 1'
#
loop_
_entity.id
_entity.type
_entity.pdbx_description
1 polymer ?
#
loop_
_entity_poly.entity_id
_entity_poly.type
_entity_poly.pdbx_seq_one_letter_code
_entity_poly.pdbx_strand_id
1 'polypeptide(L)'
;MFDMTAQEIAQAVGGQLIGNGDTVITDIQYDSRNVKDGTLFVAIKGENVDGHKFIKDCFSKGAAAVFTENDVPEDSNGCYIKVENSRSALQKLAAYYRSRQNVKLIGITGSVGKTSTKEMVAAGLSKGFDVMKTQGNKNSQIGLPMTMFEIEKHHEAAVIEMGMSEFGEMDRLADIAKPDMAVMTNIGVAHIENLGTQENILKEKFRITKYFDKNGVLFLNGDDSFLKTLHKRQIFKTVTFGLSKDNDYYAEDIVTVGFNTKFVCRFDGKSVLLEIPALGEHSVRNALAAFAVGRSLGLSEKTIQDGLMTYHNAPMRQQIHEMRDFLVIDDSYNSSPDAAKVSLNVLKSVSKGKTIAVLADMLELGEKAASEHYGVGKHLAEIGINTLLTVGKLSMNTASGAKENGCKNVLSFENNGDAYEYLCKIIEKDCTVLVKGSRGMHTDEIVKKVLTDFKNKN
;
A
#
# COMPACT_ATOMS: atom_id res chain seq x y z
N MET A 1 -10.04 -0.05 -22.51
CA MET A 1 -11.04 -1.11 -22.26
C MET A 1 -10.41 -2.45 -22.63
N PHE A 2 -10.51 -3.45 -21.76
CA PHE A 2 -10.06 -4.82 -22.06
C PHE A 2 -10.93 -5.39 -23.19
N ASP A 3 -10.33 -5.98 -24.22
CA ASP A 3 -11.02 -6.52 -25.38
C ASP A 3 -10.11 -7.59 -26.02
N MET A 4 -10.44 -8.87 -25.81
CA MET A 4 -9.69 -10.03 -26.31
C MET A 4 -10.64 -11.19 -26.59
N THR A 5 -10.32 -12.02 -27.58
CA THR A 5 -11.07 -13.25 -27.83
C THR A 5 -10.64 -14.39 -26.92
N ALA A 6 -11.53 -15.35 -26.69
CA ALA A 6 -11.22 -16.56 -25.91
C ALA A 6 -10.03 -17.34 -26.50
N GLN A 7 -9.92 -17.39 -27.85
CA GLN A 7 -8.79 -18.01 -28.55
C GLN A 7 -7.46 -17.30 -28.25
N GLU A 8 -7.45 -15.95 -28.31
CA GLU A 8 -6.27 -15.15 -27.99
C GLU A 8 -5.84 -15.34 -26.52
N ILE A 9 -6.80 -15.36 -25.59
CA ILE A 9 -6.54 -15.60 -24.17
C ILE A 9 -5.98 -17.01 -23.94
N ALA A 10 -6.60 -18.03 -24.55
CA ALA A 10 -6.13 -19.42 -24.43
C ALA A 10 -4.67 -19.57 -24.90
N GLN A 11 -4.33 -18.96 -26.03
CA GLN A 11 -2.95 -18.93 -26.56
C GLN A 11 -1.99 -18.20 -25.60
N ALA A 12 -2.38 -17.03 -25.08
CA ALA A 12 -1.55 -16.23 -24.17
C ALA A 12 -1.20 -16.97 -22.88
N VAL A 13 -2.12 -17.79 -22.36
CA VAL A 13 -1.90 -18.54 -21.10
C VAL A 13 -1.38 -19.96 -21.29
N GLY A 14 -1.41 -20.49 -22.54
CA GLY A 14 -1.10 -21.88 -22.87
C GLY A 14 -2.19 -22.85 -22.40
N GLY A 15 -3.46 -22.40 -22.41
CA GLY A 15 -4.63 -23.20 -22.01
C GLY A 15 -5.30 -23.91 -23.19
N GLN A 16 -6.05 -24.97 -22.91
CA GLN A 16 -6.89 -25.66 -23.87
C GLN A 16 -8.26 -24.97 -23.96
N LEU A 17 -8.58 -24.42 -25.14
CA LEU A 17 -9.89 -23.84 -25.41
C LEU A 17 -10.93 -24.93 -25.69
N ILE A 18 -12.09 -24.82 -25.05
CA ILE A 18 -13.27 -25.69 -25.27
C ILE A 18 -14.47 -24.76 -25.44
N GLY A 19 -15.09 -24.75 -26.60
CA GLY A 19 -16.17 -23.86 -26.99
C GLY A 19 -15.78 -22.87 -28.10
N ASN A 20 -16.51 -21.73 -28.20
CA ASN A 20 -16.31 -20.77 -29.28
C ASN A 20 -15.09 -19.86 -29.02
N GLY A 21 -14.07 -19.95 -29.86
CA GLY A 21 -12.85 -19.18 -29.81
C GLY A 21 -13.04 -17.67 -30.09
N ASP A 22 -14.08 -17.31 -30.86
CA ASP A 22 -14.39 -15.92 -31.22
C ASP A 22 -15.17 -15.18 -30.13
N THR A 23 -15.47 -15.85 -29.01
CA THR A 23 -16.13 -15.21 -27.86
C THR A 23 -15.29 -14.04 -27.35
N VAL A 24 -15.86 -12.82 -27.38
CA VAL A 24 -15.21 -11.60 -26.91
C VAL A 24 -15.33 -11.47 -25.41
N ILE A 25 -14.22 -11.22 -24.75
CA ILE A 25 -14.13 -10.96 -23.30
C ILE A 25 -13.81 -9.50 -23.09
N THR A 26 -14.63 -8.81 -22.27
CA THR A 26 -14.51 -7.38 -21.99
C THR A 26 -14.22 -7.06 -20.52
N ASP A 27 -14.26 -8.08 -19.67
CA ASP A 27 -14.02 -7.95 -18.23
C ASP A 27 -13.38 -9.22 -17.66
N ILE A 28 -12.67 -9.12 -16.55
CA ILE A 28 -12.06 -10.26 -15.85
C ILE A 28 -12.41 -10.20 -14.39
N GLN A 29 -12.94 -11.29 -13.83
CA GLN A 29 -13.29 -11.39 -12.41
C GLN A 29 -12.87 -12.74 -11.82
N TYR A 30 -12.42 -12.71 -10.56
CA TYR A 30 -12.19 -13.91 -9.74
C TYR A 30 -13.22 -14.04 -8.60
N ASP A 31 -14.03 -13.00 -8.37
CA ASP A 31 -15.15 -13.00 -7.42
C ASP A 31 -16.46 -13.20 -8.19
N SER A 32 -17.13 -14.35 -7.97
CA SER A 32 -18.37 -14.70 -8.65
C SER A 32 -19.54 -13.72 -8.43
N ARG A 33 -19.43 -12.87 -7.41
CA ARG A 33 -20.44 -11.83 -7.11
C ARG A 33 -20.37 -10.65 -8.08
N ASN A 34 -19.21 -10.43 -8.70
CA ASN A 34 -18.95 -9.31 -9.59
C ASN A 34 -19.03 -9.70 -11.08
N VAL A 35 -19.40 -10.94 -11.38
CA VAL A 35 -19.54 -11.42 -12.76
C VAL A 35 -20.75 -10.76 -13.43
N LYS A 36 -20.55 -10.31 -14.68
CA LYS A 36 -21.52 -9.67 -15.58
C LYS A 36 -21.31 -10.13 -17.02
N ASP A 37 -22.12 -9.64 -17.94
CA ASP A 37 -21.97 -9.95 -19.37
C ASP A 37 -20.56 -9.61 -19.88
N GLY A 38 -19.98 -10.51 -20.65
CA GLY A 38 -18.63 -10.37 -21.23
C GLY A 38 -17.48 -10.69 -20.28
N THR A 39 -17.75 -11.18 -19.05
CA THR A 39 -16.71 -11.49 -18.07
C THR A 39 -16.01 -12.81 -18.38
N LEU A 40 -14.67 -12.84 -18.31
CA LEU A 40 -13.89 -14.05 -18.04
C LEU A 40 -13.88 -14.29 -16.54
N PHE A 41 -14.52 -15.34 -16.08
CA PHE A 41 -14.45 -15.76 -14.68
C PHE A 41 -13.23 -16.64 -14.44
N VAL A 42 -12.38 -16.28 -13.50
CA VAL A 42 -11.19 -17.03 -13.11
C VAL A 42 -11.50 -17.86 -11.88
N ALA A 43 -11.79 -19.15 -12.06
CA ALA A 43 -12.09 -20.07 -10.96
C ALA A 43 -10.79 -20.41 -10.20
N ILE A 44 -10.53 -19.75 -9.09
CA ILE A 44 -9.36 -19.97 -8.24
C ILE A 44 -9.75 -20.85 -7.05
N LYS A 45 -8.95 -21.86 -6.76
CA LYS A 45 -9.03 -22.62 -5.51
C LYS A 45 -8.32 -21.86 -4.40
N GLY A 46 -9.11 -21.23 -3.51
CA GLY A 46 -8.62 -20.55 -2.30
C GLY A 46 -8.54 -21.49 -1.11
N GLU A 47 -8.01 -21.01 0.01
CA GLU A 47 -7.89 -21.77 1.27
C GLU A 47 -9.24 -22.19 1.85
N ASN A 48 -10.23 -21.31 1.81
CA ASN A 48 -11.56 -21.52 2.41
C ASN A 48 -12.65 -21.84 1.38
N VAL A 49 -12.47 -21.42 0.13
CA VAL A 49 -13.51 -21.52 -0.90
C VAL A 49 -12.88 -21.91 -2.24
N ASP A 50 -13.47 -22.91 -2.90
CA ASP A 50 -13.11 -23.29 -4.25
C ASP A 50 -14.01 -22.58 -5.27
N GLY A 51 -13.42 -21.71 -6.09
CA GLY A 51 -14.10 -20.91 -7.11
C GLY A 51 -14.79 -21.75 -8.18
N HIS A 52 -14.33 -22.98 -8.43
CA HIS A 52 -14.91 -23.89 -9.44
C HIS A 52 -16.38 -24.23 -9.15
N LYS A 53 -16.81 -24.19 -7.89
CA LYS A 53 -18.21 -24.42 -7.48
C LYS A 53 -19.18 -23.38 -8.03
N PHE A 54 -18.68 -22.21 -8.43
CA PHE A 54 -19.50 -21.09 -8.91
C PHE A 54 -19.57 -20.98 -10.43
N ILE A 55 -18.88 -21.84 -11.20
CA ILE A 55 -18.82 -21.75 -12.66
C ILE A 55 -20.20 -21.70 -13.30
N LYS A 56 -21.11 -22.60 -12.88
CA LYS A 56 -22.48 -22.67 -13.42
C LYS A 56 -23.26 -21.39 -13.13
N ASP A 57 -23.14 -20.85 -11.92
CA ASP A 57 -23.75 -19.56 -11.52
C ASP A 57 -23.16 -18.39 -12.31
N CYS A 58 -21.87 -18.39 -12.55
CA CYS A 58 -21.20 -17.36 -13.35
C CYS A 58 -21.69 -17.34 -14.80
N PHE A 59 -21.87 -18.48 -15.44
CA PHE A 59 -22.48 -18.54 -16.78
C PHE A 59 -23.93 -18.01 -16.77
N SER A 60 -24.72 -18.31 -15.73
CA SER A 60 -26.08 -17.79 -15.60
C SER A 60 -26.13 -16.27 -15.42
N LYS A 61 -25.03 -15.65 -14.95
CA LYS A 61 -24.86 -14.20 -14.79
C LYS A 61 -24.21 -13.52 -16.00
N GLY A 62 -23.95 -14.26 -17.10
CA GLY A 62 -23.41 -13.70 -18.33
C GLY A 62 -21.88 -13.82 -18.48
N ALA A 63 -21.21 -14.72 -17.72
CA ALA A 63 -19.80 -14.99 -17.98
C ALA A 63 -19.62 -15.45 -19.45
N ALA A 64 -18.76 -14.75 -20.19
CA ALA A 64 -18.46 -15.09 -21.57
C ALA A 64 -17.55 -16.32 -21.68
N ALA A 65 -16.60 -16.45 -20.74
CA ALA A 65 -15.71 -17.61 -20.64
C ALA A 65 -15.29 -17.84 -19.18
N VAL A 66 -14.69 -19.02 -18.94
CA VAL A 66 -14.20 -19.40 -17.60
C VAL A 66 -12.82 -20.04 -17.69
N PHE A 67 -11.88 -19.64 -16.80
CA PHE A 67 -10.70 -20.46 -16.50
C PHE A 67 -11.09 -21.58 -15.53
N THR A 68 -10.71 -22.81 -15.85
CA THR A 68 -10.94 -23.98 -15.00
C THR A 68 -9.73 -24.89 -14.95
N GLU A 69 -9.48 -25.50 -13.79
CA GLU A 69 -8.47 -26.56 -13.60
C GLU A 69 -9.09 -27.95 -13.76
N ASN A 70 -10.43 -28.03 -13.72
CA ASN A 70 -11.19 -29.28 -13.81
C ASN A 70 -11.49 -29.67 -15.25
N ASP A 71 -11.81 -30.95 -15.46
CA ASP A 71 -12.34 -31.44 -16.73
C ASP A 71 -13.71 -30.80 -17.02
N VAL A 72 -13.92 -30.44 -18.28
CA VAL A 72 -15.15 -29.79 -18.72
C VAL A 72 -16.11 -30.90 -19.19
N PRO A 73 -17.36 -30.90 -18.71
CA PRO A 73 -18.37 -31.89 -19.17
C PRO A 73 -18.58 -31.81 -20.68
N GLU A 74 -18.73 -32.96 -21.34
CA GLU A 74 -18.91 -33.07 -22.81
C GLU A 74 -20.17 -32.33 -23.32
N ASP A 75 -21.21 -32.26 -22.50
CA ASP A 75 -22.49 -31.62 -22.80
C ASP A 75 -22.53 -30.12 -22.42
N SER A 76 -21.39 -29.52 -22.03
CA SER A 76 -21.36 -28.12 -21.63
C SER A 76 -21.43 -27.20 -22.85
N ASN A 77 -22.35 -26.23 -22.81
CA ASN A 77 -22.53 -25.20 -23.85
C ASN A 77 -21.72 -23.92 -23.59
N GLY A 78 -20.85 -23.89 -22.56
CA GLY A 78 -20.05 -22.72 -22.17
C GLY A 78 -18.73 -22.64 -22.93
N CYS A 79 -18.09 -21.47 -22.89
CA CYS A 79 -16.71 -21.27 -23.34
C CYS A 79 -15.76 -21.46 -22.15
N TYR A 80 -14.92 -22.47 -22.22
CA TYR A 80 -13.95 -22.80 -21.17
C TYR A 80 -12.53 -22.69 -21.71
N ILE A 81 -11.64 -22.22 -20.86
CA ILE A 81 -10.19 -22.30 -21.08
C ILE A 81 -9.64 -23.14 -19.95
N LYS A 82 -9.37 -24.42 -20.24
CA LYS A 82 -8.78 -25.34 -19.27
C LYS A 82 -7.29 -25.05 -19.12
N VAL A 83 -6.87 -24.85 -17.88
CA VAL A 83 -5.50 -24.50 -17.51
C VAL A 83 -5.01 -25.41 -16.38
N GLU A 84 -3.70 -25.55 -16.25
CA GLU A 84 -3.10 -26.33 -15.16
C GLU A 84 -3.32 -25.67 -13.80
N ASN A 85 -3.22 -24.32 -13.75
CA ASN A 85 -3.44 -23.53 -12.54
C ASN A 85 -4.04 -22.17 -12.90
N SER A 86 -5.23 -21.88 -12.40
CA SER A 86 -6.01 -20.66 -12.73
C SER A 86 -5.31 -19.37 -12.26
N ARG A 87 -4.63 -19.39 -11.11
CA ARG A 87 -3.85 -18.23 -10.63
C ARG A 87 -2.68 -17.94 -11.55
N SER A 88 -1.92 -18.97 -11.94
CA SER A 88 -0.80 -18.81 -12.87
C SER A 88 -1.28 -18.37 -14.26
N ALA A 89 -2.43 -18.85 -14.72
CA ALA A 89 -3.03 -18.42 -15.99
C ALA A 89 -3.43 -16.93 -15.93
N LEU A 90 -4.04 -16.48 -14.82
CA LEU A 90 -4.34 -15.05 -14.59
C LEU A 90 -3.08 -14.19 -14.65
N GLN A 91 -2.00 -14.64 -14.02
CA GLN A 91 -0.71 -13.94 -14.02
C GLN A 91 -0.09 -13.87 -15.43
N LYS A 92 -0.10 -14.97 -16.19
CA LYS A 92 0.35 -15.01 -17.59
C LYS A 92 -0.47 -14.08 -18.47
N LEU A 93 -1.80 -14.09 -18.31
CA LEU A 93 -2.69 -13.19 -19.05
C LEU A 93 -2.39 -11.72 -18.74
N ALA A 94 -2.19 -11.38 -17.47
CA ALA A 94 -1.84 -10.02 -17.05
C ALA A 94 -0.48 -9.58 -17.62
N ALA A 95 0.53 -10.46 -17.61
CA ALA A 95 1.84 -10.19 -18.22
C ALA A 95 1.72 -10.00 -19.75
N TYR A 96 0.91 -10.81 -20.41
CA TYR A 96 0.63 -10.65 -21.84
C TYR A 96 -0.07 -9.33 -22.12
N TYR A 97 -1.13 -8.99 -21.37
CA TYR A 97 -1.83 -7.71 -21.50
C TYR A 97 -0.89 -6.52 -21.26
N ARG A 98 -0.07 -6.57 -20.19
CA ARG A 98 0.94 -5.53 -19.89
C ARG A 98 1.92 -5.33 -21.02
N SER A 99 2.35 -6.39 -21.69
CA SER A 99 3.32 -6.30 -22.81
C SER A 99 2.79 -5.53 -24.02
N ARG A 100 1.48 -5.37 -24.13
CA ARG A 100 0.80 -4.63 -25.21
C ARG A 100 0.52 -3.16 -24.86
N GLN A 101 0.81 -2.75 -23.62
CA GLN A 101 0.58 -1.39 -23.15
C GLN A 101 1.85 -0.54 -23.27
N ASN A 102 1.75 0.60 -23.94
CA ASN A 102 2.84 1.58 -24.02
C ASN A 102 2.72 2.60 -22.89
N VAL A 103 2.97 2.18 -21.66
CA VAL A 103 2.88 3.00 -20.45
C VAL A 103 4.17 2.92 -19.66
N LYS A 104 4.65 4.04 -19.09
CA LYS A 104 5.77 4.05 -18.16
C LYS A 104 5.34 3.52 -16.80
N LEU A 105 5.84 2.35 -16.40
CA LEU A 105 5.44 1.71 -15.15
C LEU A 105 6.44 1.95 -14.04
N ILE A 106 5.97 2.52 -12.94
CA ILE A 106 6.73 2.79 -11.73
C ILE A 106 6.26 1.82 -10.64
N GLY A 107 7.11 0.85 -10.28
CA GLY A 107 6.84 -0.08 -9.19
C GLY A 107 7.17 0.52 -7.82
N ILE A 108 6.27 0.37 -6.85
CA ILE A 108 6.50 0.86 -5.48
C ILE A 108 6.54 -0.32 -4.52
N THR A 109 7.66 -0.50 -3.80
CA THR A 109 7.78 -1.52 -2.75
C THR A 109 8.46 -0.99 -1.49
N GLY A 110 8.43 -1.77 -0.42
CA GLY A 110 9.02 -1.48 0.89
C GLY A 110 8.28 -2.18 2.01
N SER A 111 8.80 -2.14 3.20
CA SER A 111 8.14 -2.70 4.37
C SER A 111 6.96 -1.84 4.81
N VAL A 112 7.15 -0.53 4.90
CA VAL A 112 6.14 0.47 5.28
C VAL A 112 6.07 1.58 4.23
N GLY A 113 4.93 2.27 4.12
CA GLY A 113 4.78 3.47 3.31
C GLY A 113 4.46 3.24 1.83
N LYS A 114 4.38 2.01 1.33
CA LYS A 114 4.09 1.70 -0.09
C LYS A 114 2.89 2.46 -0.64
N THR A 115 1.75 2.35 0.03
CA THR A 115 0.49 2.99 -0.42
C THR A 115 0.61 4.51 -0.42
N SER A 116 1.11 5.12 0.64
CA SER A 116 1.28 6.58 0.73
C SER A 116 2.29 7.09 -0.31
N THR A 117 3.39 6.36 -0.54
CA THR A 117 4.36 6.70 -1.59
C THR A 117 3.74 6.58 -2.99
N LYS A 118 2.97 5.51 -3.26
CA LYS A 118 2.22 5.32 -4.52
C LYS A 118 1.27 6.50 -4.77
N GLU A 119 0.48 6.88 -3.76
CA GLU A 119 -0.43 8.03 -3.87
C GLU A 119 0.31 9.34 -4.12
N MET A 120 1.44 9.57 -3.41
CA MET A 120 2.25 10.78 -3.56
C MET A 120 2.92 10.84 -4.93
N VAL A 121 3.47 9.72 -5.43
CA VAL A 121 4.07 9.64 -6.77
C VAL A 121 3.00 9.87 -7.83
N ALA A 122 1.84 9.23 -7.74
CA ALA A 122 0.75 9.44 -8.67
C ALA A 122 0.27 10.89 -8.68
N ALA A 123 0.13 11.53 -7.50
CA ALA A 123 -0.20 12.94 -7.39
C ALA A 123 0.87 13.84 -8.06
N GLY A 124 2.15 13.63 -7.74
CA GLY A 124 3.26 14.40 -8.33
C GLY A 124 3.34 14.32 -9.86
N LEU A 125 2.86 13.21 -10.45
CA LEU A 125 2.84 13.02 -11.91
C LEU A 125 1.56 13.55 -12.59
N SER A 126 0.46 13.69 -11.84
CA SER A 126 -0.90 13.90 -12.38
C SER A 126 -1.12 15.18 -13.19
N LYS A 127 -0.23 16.17 -13.08
CA LYS A 127 -0.31 17.42 -13.87
C LYS A 127 0.50 17.36 -15.16
N GLY A 128 1.28 16.29 -15.35
CA GLY A 128 2.10 16.10 -16.54
C GLY A 128 1.74 14.87 -17.35
N PHE A 129 1.04 13.91 -16.75
CA PHE A 129 0.68 12.65 -17.37
C PHE A 129 -0.75 12.24 -16.97
N ASP A 130 -1.39 11.45 -17.84
CA ASP A 130 -2.56 10.66 -17.45
C ASP A 130 -2.10 9.42 -16.69
N VAL A 131 -2.34 9.42 -15.37
CA VAL A 131 -1.72 8.47 -14.43
C VAL A 131 -2.72 7.44 -13.94
N MET A 132 -2.46 6.17 -14.24
CA MET A 132 -3.10 5.03 -13.60
C MET A 132 -2.33 4.67 -12.31
N LYS A 133 -3.03 4.26 -11.26
CA LYS A 133 -2.43 3.76 -10.02
C LYS A 133 -3.18 2.59 -9.44
N THR A 134 -2.47 1.70 -8.71
CA THR A 134 -3.11 0.61 -7.97
C THR A 134 -4.21 1.13 -7.06
N GLN A 135 -5.41 0.60 -7.21
CA GLN A 135 -6.55 0.91 -6.36
C GLN A 135 -6.56 0.03 -5.10
N GLY A 136 -6.82 0.66 -3.94
CA GLY A 136 -6.86 -0.04 -2.66
C GLY A 136 -5.56 -0.79 -2.35
N ASN A 137 -5.67 -2.09 -2.06
CA ASN A 137 -4.58 -3.01 -1.73
C ASN A 137 -4.36 -4.11 -2.79
N LYS A 138 -4.71 -3.86 -4.05
CA LYS A 138 -4.53 -4.81 -5.17
C LYS A 138 -3.05 -4.96 -5.57
N ASN A 139 -2.19 -5.31 -4.61
CA ASN A 139 -0.73 -5.34 -4.73
C ASN A 139 -0.13 -6.76 -4.60
N SER A 140 -0.97 -7.80 -4.49
CA SER A 140 -0.59 -9.20 -4.26
C SER A 140 -0.61 -10.03 -5.53
N GLN A 141 -0.38 -11.36 -5.40
CA GLN A 141 -0.34 -12.36 -6.48
C GLN A 141 -1.63 -12.46 -7.32
N ILE A 142 -2.76 -11.94 -6.83
CA ILE A 142 -4.03 -11.83 -7.57
C ILE A 142 -4.34 -10.35 -7.84
N GLY A 143 -4.13 -9.49 -6.86
CA GLY A 143 -4.47 -8.07 -6.95
C GLY A 143 -3.69 -7.33 -8.03
N LEU A 144 -2.38 -7.57 -8.16
CA LEU A 144 -1.54 -6.92 -9.18
C LEU A 144 -1.94 -7.36 -10.60
N PRO A 145 -2.18 -8.65 -10.93
CA PRO A 145 -2.77 -9.03 -12.21
C PRO A 145 -4.05 -8.25 -12.55
N MET A 146 -4.98 -8.13 -11.59
CA MET A 146 -6.21 -7.36 -11.80
C MET A 146 -5.94 -5.88 -12.06
N THR A 147 -4.94 -5.31 -11.38
CA THR A 147 -4.50 -3.93 -11.61
C THR A 147 -3.95 -3.71 -13.02
N MET A 148 -3.25 -4.71 -13.60
CA MET A 148 -2.74 -4.58 -14.97
C MET A 148 -3.85 -4.40 -16.01
N PHE A 149 -5.00 -5.08 -15.83
CA PHE A 149 -6.14 -4.94 -16.76
C PHE A 149 -6.86 -3.58 -16.67
N GLU A 150 -6.59 -2.79 -15.63
CA GLU A 150 -7.08 -1.42 -15.50
C GLU A 150 -6.25 -0.40 -16.31
N ILE A 151 -5.09 -0.81 -16.86
CA ILE A 151 -4.28 0.05 -17.73
C ILE A 151 -4.96 0.18 -19.10
N GLU A 152 -5.29 1.39 -19.49
CA GLU A 152 -5.91 1.72 -20.76
C GLU A 152 -4.95 2.49 -21.71
N LYS A 153 -5.26 2.54 -22.98
CA LYS A 153 -4.39 3.15 -24.03
C LYS A 153 -4.08 4.62 -23.82
N HIS A 154 -4.93 5.35 -23.09
CA HIS A 154 -4.72 6.77 -22.80
C HIS A 154 -3.75 7.01 -21.64
N HIS A 155 -3.56 6.03 -20.76
CA HIS A 155 -2.61 6.19 -19.66
C HIS A 155 -1.17 6.29 -20.18
N GLU A 156 -0.45 7.30 -19.69
CA GLU A 156 0.95 7.56 -20.03
C GLU A 156 1.91 7.05 -18.96
N ALA A 157 1.46 7.03 -17.71
CA ALA A 157 2.20 6.49 -16.58
C ALA A 157 1.32 5.58 -15.71
N ALA A 158 1.92 4.57 -15.09
CA ALA A 158 1.25 3.68 -14.15
C ALA A 158 2.08 3.53 -12.87
N VAL A 159 1.51 3.85 -11.72
CA VAL A 159 2.17 3.75 -10.41
C VAL A 159 1.61 2.54 -9.67
N ILE A 160 2.39 1.46 -9.63
CA ILE A 160 1.95 0.13 -9.23
C ILE A 160 2.56 -0.26 -7.89
N GLU A 161 1.71 -0.50 -6.89
CA GLU A 161 2.13 -1.03 -5.61
C GLU A 161 2.42 -2.53 -5.73
N MET A 162 3.61 -2.96 -5.29
CA MET A 162 4.10 -4.33 -5.37
C MET A 162 4.42 -4.83 -3.95
N GLY A 163 3.48 -5.60 -3.39
CA GLY A 163 3.56 -6.16 -2.05
C GLY A 163 3.97 -7.62 -2.06
N MET A 164 4.81 -8.02 -1.10
CA MET A 164 5.20 -9.41 -0.90
C MET A 164 5.26 -9.76 0.58
N SER A 165 5.03 -11.02 0.92
CA SER A 165 5.10 -11.61 2.26
C SER A 165 5.99 -12.85 2.33
N GLU A 166 6.31 -13.48 1.19
CA GLU A 166 7.06 -14.73 1.09
C GLU A 166 8.14 -14.67 0.01
N PHE A 167 9.07 -15.62 0.05
CA PHE A 167 10.11 -15.77 -0.98
C PHE A 167 9.50 -16.07 -2.36
N GLY A 168 10.08 -15.45 -3.40
CA GLY A 168 9.70 -15.62 -4.80
C GLY A 168 8.42 -14.88 -5.21
N GLU A 169 7.73 -14.20 -4.30
CA GLU A 169 6.54 -13.43 -4.64
C GLU A 169 6.88 -12.19 -5.47
N MET A 170 7.95 -11.48 -5.11
CA MET A 170 8.36 -10.29 -5.89
C MET A 170 8.85 -10.67 -7.28
N ASP A 171 9.50 -11.82 -7.46
CA ASP A 171 9.88 -12.32 -8.78
C ASP A 171 8.65 -12.49 -9.68
N ARG A 172 7.58 -13.13 -9.17
CA ARG A 172 6.31 -13.31 -9.90
C ARG A 172 5.63 -11.99 -10.23
N LEU A 173 5.62 -11.04 -9.29
CA LEU A 173 5.07 -9.71 -9.53
C LEU A 173 5.88 -8.93 -10.58
N ALA A 174 7.21 -9.05 -10.55
CA ALA A 174 8.08 -8.45 -11.55
C ALA A 174 7.91 -9.06 -12.94
N ASP A 175 7.65 -10.37 -13.03
CA ASP A 175 7.35 -11.07 -14.29
C ASP A 175 6.09 -10.50 -14.95
N ILE A 176 5.10 -10.09 -14.15
CA ILE A 176 3.84 -9.52 -14.64
C ILE A 176 4.02 -8.05 -15.01
N ALA A 177 4.52 -7.24 -14.07
CA ALA A 177 4.52 -5.78 -14.19
C ALA A 177 5.65 -5.26 -15.08
N LYS A 178 6.83 -5.87 -15.04
CA LYS A 178 8.06 -5.43 -15.72
C LYS A 178 8.24 -3.91 -15.61
N PRO A 179 8.44 -3.38 -14.40
CA PRO A 179 8.50 -1.93 -14.21
C PRO A 179 9.71 -1.32 -14.93
N ASP A 180 9.55 -0.11 -15.48
CA ASP A 180 10.62 0.70 -16.06
C ASP A 180 11.44 1.40 -14.96
N MET A 181 10.78 1.75 -13.86
CA MET A 181 11.34 2.41 -12.69
C MET A 181 10.78 1.78 -11.41
N ALA A 182 11.52 1.88 -10.31
CA ALA A 182 11.01 1.42 -9.02
C ALA A 182 11.41 2.37 -7.88
N VAL A 183 10.57 2.44 -6.84
CA VAL A 183 10.84 3.14 -5.59
C VAL A 183 10.84 2.11 -4.46
N MET A 184 11.91 2.10 -3.66
CA MET A 184 12.01 1.32 -2.42
C MET A 184 11.97 2.26 -1.22
N THR A 185 10.94 2.11 -0.38
CA THR A 185 10.66 3.05 0.71
C THR A 185 11.50 2.79 1.96
N ASN A 186 11.59 1.55 2.40
CA ASN A 186 12.39 1.12 3.56
C ASN A 186 12.47 -0.40 3.68
N ILE A 187 13.39 -0.89 4.55
CA ILE A 187 13.54 -2.29 4.94
C ILE A 187 13.33 -2.39 6.46
N GLY A 188 12.09 -2.58 6.87
CA GLY A 188 11.70 -2.84 8.27
C GLY A 188 11.53 -4.33 8.56
N VAL A 189 10.84 -4.62 9.66
CA VAL A 189 10.60 -5.99 10.15
C VAL A 189 9.25 -6.60 9.71
N ALA A 190 8.51 -5.92 8.83
CA ALA A 190 7.27 -6.47 8.30
C ALA A 190 7.55 -7.79 7.54
N HIS A 191 6.73 -8.82 7.80
CA HIS A 191 6.85 -10.19 7.24
C HIS A 191 8.16 -10.92 7.64
N ILE A 192 8.82 -10.51 8.73
CA ILE A 192 10.07 -11.12 9.18
C ILE A 192 9.86 -12.57 9.63
N GLU A 193 8.65 -12.92 10.06
CA GLU A 193 8.25 -14.28 10.41
C GLU A 193 8.46 -15.24 9.23
N ASN A 194 8.13 -14.83 8.01
CA ASN A 194 8.25 -15.66 6.80
C ASN A 194 9.64 -15.57 6.15
N LEU A 195 10.31 -14.42 6.26
CA LEU A 195 11.58 -14.14 5.56
C LEU A 195 12.81 -14.25 6.45
N GLY A 196 12.63 -14.33 7.76
CA GLY A 196 13.67 -14.57 8.76
C GLY A 196 14.49 -13.33 9.11
N THR A 197 15.08 -12.62 8.13
CA THR A 197 15.98 -11.48 8.37
C THR A 197 15.66 -10.28 7.47
N GLN A 198 16.12 -9.09 7.88
CA GLN A 198 15.98 -7.87 7.06
C GLN A 198 16.80 -7.94 5.77
N GLU A 199 17.94 -8.65 5.77
CA GLU A 199 18.73 -8.92 4.56
C GLU A 199 17.94 -9.75 3.54
N ASN A 200 17.18 -10.72 3.99
CA ASN A 200 16.30 -11.50 3.12
C ASN A 200 15.13 -10.65 2.62
N ILE A 201 14.55 -9.79 3.47
CA ILE A 201 13.53 -8.82 3.06
C ILE A 201 14.08 -7.89 1.98
N LEU A 202 15.31 -7.37 2.15
CA LEU A 202 15.98 -6.56 1.14
C LEU A 202 16.16 -7.33 -0.18
N LYS A 203 16.71 -8.56 -0.12
CA LYS A 203 16.95 -9.39 -1.31
C LYS A 203 15.66 -9.66 -2.08
N GLU A 204 14.58 -10.01 -1.36
CA GLU A 204 13.30 -10.30 -1.97
C GLU A 204 12.69 -9.04 -2.61
N LYS A 205 12.63 -7.91 -1.89
CA LYS A 205 12.11 -6.64 -2.44
C LYS A 205 12.94 -6.12 -3.62
N PHE A 206 14.25 -6.33 -3.60
CA PHE A 206 15.14 -5.93 -4.69
C PHE A 206 14.84 -6.65 -6.02
N ARG A 207 14.17 -7.81 -5.97
CA ARG A 207 13.70 -8.53 -7.17
C ARG A 207 12.73 -7.71 -8.04
N ILE A 208 12.19 -6.61 -7.53
CA ILE A 208 11.42 -5.64 -8.33
C ILE A 208 12.21 -5.13 -9.55
N THR A 209 13.55 -5.16 -9.48
CA THR A 209 14.47 -4.73 -10.55
C THR A 209 14.84 -5.84 -11.53
N LYS A 210 14.22 -7.02 -11.45
CA LYS A 210 14.57 -8.23 -12.25
C LYS A 210 14.74 -7.94 -13.76
N TYR A 211 13.93 -7.03 -14.30
CA TYR A 211 13.93 -6.68 -15.72
C TYR A 211 14.59 -5.34 -16.03
N PHE A 212 15.30 -4.74 -15.06
CA PHE A 212 16.01 -3.50 -15.31
C PHE A 212 17.26 -3.74 -16.17
N ASP A 213 17.35 -2.96 -17.24
CA ASP A 213 18.56 -2.79 -18.04
C ASP A 213 19.24 -1.45 -17.68
N LYS A 214 20.18 -0.99 -18.50
CA LYS A 214 20.86 0.31 -18.33
C LYS A 214 19.94 1.53 -18.29
N ASN A 215 18.69 1.42 -18.77
CA ASN A 215 17.70 2.50 -18.78
C ASN A 215 16.79 2.47 -17.53
N GLY A 216 16.81 1.36 -16.78
CA GLY A 216 16.07 1.25 -15.52
C GLY A 216 16.54 2.28 -14.49
N VAL A 217 15.62 2.78 -13.66
CA VAL A 217 15.94 3.73 -12.57
C VAL A 217 15.36 3.23 -11.26
N LEU A 218 16.23 3.03 -10.27
CA LEU A 218 15.83 2.64 -8.92
C LEU A 218 16.00 3.83 -7.96
N PHE A 219 14.87 4.27 -7.38
CA PHE A 219 14.84 5.30 -6.34
C PHE A 219 14.89 4.64 -4.97
N LEU A 220 15.84 5.05 -4.15
CA LEU A 220 16.14 4.46 -2.84
C LEU A 220 15.99 5.52 -1.75
N ASN A 221 15.26 5.19 -0.68
CA ASN A 221 15.37 5.99 0.54
C ASN A 221 16.76 5.80 1.12
N GLY A 222 17.65 6.80 0.94
CA GLY A 222 19.03 6.72 1.38
C GLY A 222 19.23 7.00 2.87
N ASP A 223 18.16 7.35 3.61
CA ASP A 223 18.19 7.36 5.08
C ASP A 223 18.07 5.93 5.65
N ASP A 224 17.63 4.96 4.84
CA ASP A 224 17.58 3.55 5.24
C ASP A 224 18.94 2.88 5.05
N SER A 225 19.49 2.32 6.12
CA SER A 225 20.83 1.72 6.14
C SER A 225 21.00 0.53 5.19
N PHE A 226 19.93 -0.25 4.98
CA PHE A 226 19.94 -1.39 4.06
C PHE A 226 19.88 -0.90 2.60
N LEU A 227 18.97 0.01 2.28
CA LEU A 227 18.81 0.53 0.93
C LEU A 227 20.03 1.34 0.46
N LYS A 228 20.66 2.09 1.34
CA LYS A 228 21.92 2.83 1.05
C LYS A 228 23.02 1.94 0.50
N THR A 229 23.05 0.65 0.88
CA THR A 229 24.04 -0.30 0.38
C THR A 229 23.92 -0.63 -1.11
N LEU A 230 22.75 -0.40 -1.71
CA LEU A 230 22.46 -0.67 -3.12
C LEU A 230 22.90 0.49 -4.04
N HIS A 231 23.12 1.69 -3.49
CA HIS A 231 23.40 2.88 -4.28
C HIS A 231 24.75 2.75 -5.02
N LYS A 232 24.76 3.12 -6.31
CA LYS A 232 25.92 3.07 -7.22
C LYS A 232 26.60 1.69 -7.39
N ARG A 233 25.88 0.60 -7.07
CA ARG A 233 26.40 -0.78 -7.20
C ARG A 233 25.71 -1.60 -8.29
N GLN A 234 24.84 -0.94 -9.09
CA GLN A 234 24.01 -1.58 -10.09
C GLN A 234 24.44 -1.20 -11.52
N ILE A 235 24.05 -2.02 -12.51
CA ILE A 235 24.23 -1.72 -13.93
C ILE A 235 23.28 -0.63 -14.43
N PHE A 236 22.19 -0.39 -13.69
CA PHE A 236 21.18 0.63 -13.94
C PHE A 236 21.35 1.83 -13.01
N LYS A 237 20.68 2.93 -13.31
CA LYS A 237 20.76 4.16 -12.51
C LYS A 237 20.10 3.97 -11.14
N THR A 238 20.77 4.39 -10.08
CA THR A 238 20.20 4.53 -8.73
C THR A 238 20.18 5.99 -8.33
N VAL A 239 19.07 6.42 -7.72
CA VAL A 239 18.82 7.78 -7.23
C VAL A 239 18.41 7.69 -5.77
N THR A 240 19.04 8.45 -4.89
CA THR A 240 18.70 8.46 -3.46
C THR A 240 17.84 9.66 -3.11
N PHE A 241 16.90 9.45 -2.18
CA PHE A 241 16.08 10.51 -1.59
C PHE A 241 15.99 10.32 -0.07
N GLY A 242 15.84 11.41 0.67
CA GLY A 242 15.75 11.35 2.14
C GLY A 242 15.96 12.71 2.80
N LEU A 243 16.17 12.69 4.12
CA LEU A 243 16.42 13.91 4.90
C LEU A 243 17.93 14.18 5.07
N SER A 244 18.76 13.13 4.97
CA SER A 244 20.22 13.30 5.01
C SER A 244 20.72 14.05 3.77
N LYS A 245 21.66 15.00 3.97
CA LYS A 245 22.32 15.75 2.90
C LYS A 245 23.16 14.89 1.94
N ASP A 246 23.42 13.64 2.31
CA ASP A 246 24.13 12.67 1.46
C ASP A 246 23.27 12.13 0.31
N ASN A 247 21.96 12.44 0.30
CA ASN A 247 21.04 11.99 -0.74
C ASN A 247 21.12 12.88 -1.98
N ASP A 248 20.81 12.31 -3.15
CA ASP A 248 20.70 13.07 -4.40
C ASP A 248 19.55 14.09 -4.34
N TYR A 249 18.43 13.72 -3.65
CA TYR A 249 17.30 14.58 -3.34
C TYR A 249 17.09 14.61 -1.83
N TYR A 250 17.24 15.77 -1.19
CA TYR A 250 17.04 15.87 0.26
C TYR A 250 16.24 17.10 0.68
N ALA A 251 15.64 17.05 1.86
CA ALA A 251 14.83 18.15 2.40
C ALA A 251 15.56 18.88 3.51
N GLU A 252 15.43 20.22 3.50
CA GLU A 252 15.83 21.14 4.56
C GLU A 252 14.64 22.02 4.94
N ASP A 253 14.72 22.72 6.08
CA ASP A 253 13.76 23.71 6.53
C ASP A 253 12.31 23.21 6.53
N ILE A 254 12.11 22.02 7.11
CA ILE A 254 10.80 21.37 7.19
C ILE A 254 9.93 22.09 8.24
N VAL A 255 8.82 22.67 7.79
CA VAL A 255 7.89 23.41 8.65
C VAL A 255 6.45 22.94 8.40
N THR A 256 5.72 22.67 9.49
CA THR A 256 4.29 22.35 9.44
C THR A 256 3.46 23.61 9.57
N VAL A 257 2.53 23.83 8.65
CA VAL A 257 1.59 24.97 8.63
C VAL A 257 0.16 24.42 8.47
N GLY A 258 -0.60 24.41 9.55
CA GLY A 258 -1.90 23.73 9.57
C GLY A 258 -1.73 22.22 9.34
N PHE A 259 -2.38 21.70 8.31
CA PHE A 259 -2.24 20.29 7.88
C PHE A 259 -1.31 20.11 6.68
N ASN A 260 -0.57 21.15 6.31
CA ASN A 260 0.42 21.10 5.24
C ASN A 260 1.84 21.07 5.82
N THR A 261 2.76 20.48 5.05
CA THR A 261 4.20 20.55 5.33
C THR A 261 4.90 21.26 4.18
N LYS A 262 5.71 22.28 4.51
CA LYS A 262 6.58 23.01 3.58
C LYS A 262 8.03 22.62 3.86
N PHE A 263 8.83 22.50 2.80
CA PHE A 263 10.25 22.20 2.93
C PHE A 263 11.02 22.63 1.67
N VAL A 264 12.31 22.84 1.82
CA VAL A 264 13.22 23.11 0.69
C VAL A 264 13.79 21.80 0.20
N CYS A 265 13.47 21.41 -1.02
CA CYS A 265 14.10 20.28 -1.70
C CYS A 265 15.40 20.72 -2.36
N ARG A 266 16.49 20.04 -2.05
CA ARG A 266 17.83 20.21 -2.66
C ARG A 266 18.10 19.05 -3.61
N PHE A 267 18.61 19.37 -4.81
CA PHE A 267 18.98 18.38 -5.84
C PHE A 267 19.87 19.04 -6.91
N ASP A 268 20.87 18.34 -7.43
CA ASP A 268 21.76 18.79 -8.52
C ASP A 268 22.30 20.23 -8.34
N GLY A 269 22.64 20.62 -7.12
CA GLY A 269 23.08 21.98 -6.78
C GLY A 269 21.98 23.06 -6.82
N LYS A 270 20.72 22.68 -7.03
CA LYS A 270 19.54 23.55 -7.07
C LYS A 270 18.71 23.41 -5.78
N SER A 271 17.77 24.31 -5.63
CA SER A 271 16.76 24.23 -4.58
C SER A 271 15.40 24.69 -5.06
N VAL A 272 14.34 24.04 -4.54
CA VAL A 272 12.96 24.43 -4.78
C VAL A 272 12.17 24.31 -3.48
N LEU A 273 11.29 25.29 -3.22
CA LEU A 273 10.33 25.20 -2.12
C LEU A 273 9.17 24.31 -2.55
N LEU A 274 8.94 23.26 -1.80
CA LEU A 274 7.81 22.34 -2.00
C LEU A 274 6.84 22.44 -0.82
N GLU A 275 5.56 22.23 -1.11
CA GLU A 275 4.48 22.13 -0.14
C GLU A 275 3.64 20.89 -0.45
N ILE A 276 3.22 20.18 0.60
CA ILE A 276 2.34 19.00 0.48
C ILE A 276 1.21 19.08 1.50
N PRO A 277 -0.02 18.67 1.16
CA PRO A 277 -1.15 18.58 2.09
C PRO A 277 -1.06 17.28 2.92
N ALA A 278 0.04 17.10 3.63
CA ALA A 278 0.33 15.93 4.45
C ALA A 278 1.30 16.29 5.56
N LEU A 279 1.33 15.48 6.61
CA LEU A 279 2.10 15.73 7.82
C LEU A 279 3.24 14.74 8.02
N GLY A 280 4.27 15.18 8.70
CA GLY A 280 5.36 14.36 9.16
C GLY A 280 6.48 14.13 8.13
N GLU A 281 7.66 13.84 8.64
CA GLU A 281 8.88 13.63 7.83
C GLU A 281 8.76 12.48 6.82
N HIS A 282 7.98 11.45 7.14
CA HIS A 282 7.73 10.34 6.20
C HIS A 282 6.98 10.81 4.95
N SER A 283 6.05 11.77 5.09
CA SER A 283 5.36 12.39 3.94
C SER A 283 6.32 13.26 3.11
N VAL A 284 7.28 13.92 3.75
CA VAL A 284 8.37 14.65 3.07
C VAL A 284 9.21 13.67 2.25
N ARG A 285 9.61 12.51 2.82
CA ARG A 285 10.35 11.47 2.07
C ARG A 285 9.54 10.95 0.88
N ASN A 286 8.23 10.73 1.04
CA ASN A 286 7.36 10.32 -0.07
C ASN A 286 7.28 11.39 -1.16
N ALA A 287 7.23 12.67 -0.79
CA ALA A 287 7.22 13.79 -1.74
C ALA A 287 8.56 13.93 -2.47
N LEU A 288 9.68 13.72 -1.79
CA LEU A 288 11.01 13.69 -2.42
C LEU A 288 11.12 12.53 -3.44
N ALA A 289 10.60 11.35 -3.11
CA ALA A 289 10.50 10.24 -4.06
C ALA A 289 9.66 10.62 -5.29
N ALA A 290 8.48 11.20 -5.08
CA ALA A 290 7.60 11.66 -6.16
C ALA A 290 8.28 12.73 -7.03
N PHE A 291 8.97 13.68 -6.40
CA PHE A 291 9.71 14.73 -7.09
C PHE A 291 10.86 14.14 -7.93
N ALA A 292 11.65 13.22 -7.38
CA ALA A 292 12.75 12.56 -8.09
C ALA A 292 12.24 11.73 -9.28
N VAL A 293 11.13 10.99 -9.13
CA VAL A 293 10.47 10.25 -10.23
C VAL A 293 10.00 11.22 -11.31
N GLY A 294 9.27 12.29 -10.95
CA GLY A 294 8.77 13.28 -11.90
C GLY A 294 9.91 13.97 -12.68
N ARG A 295 11.00 14.34 -12.00
CA ARG A 295 12.20 14.90 -12.65
C ARG A 295 12.85 13.91 -13.61
N SER A 296 12.91 12.63 -13.25
CA SER A 296 13.45 11.58 -14.13
C SER A 296 12.61 11.34 -15.37
N LEU A 297 11.30 11.63 -15.30
CA LEU A 297 10.37 11.59 -16.43
C LEU A 297 10.32 12.91 -17.21
N GLY A 298 11.13 13.92 -16.87
CA GLY A 298 11.25 15.17 -17.57
C GLY A 298 10.27 16.27 -17.18
N LEU A 299 9.48 16.09 -16.12
CA LEU A 299 8.54 17.10 -15.66
C LEU A 299 9.27 18.32 -15.06
N SER A 300 8.68 19.51 -15.22
CA SER A 300 9.15 20.71 -14.55
C SER A 300 8.89 20.66 -13.04
N GLU A 301 9.70 21.38 -12.27
CA GLU A 301 9.55 21.52 -10.82
C GLU A 301 8.14 22.00 -10.44
N LYS A 302 7.64 23.01 -11.19
CA LYS A 302 6.29 23.56 -10.99
C LYS A 302 5.20 22.52 -11.28
N THR A 303 5.30 21.78 -12.37
CA THR A 303 4.32 20.74 -12.73
C THR A 303 4.21 19.70 -11.63
N ILE A 304 5.36 19.27 -11.08
CA ILE A 304 5.41 18.29 -9.98
C ILE A 304 4.81 18.90 -8.70
N GLN A 305 5.16 20.16 -8.35
CA GLN A 305 4.61 20.86 -7.19
C GLN A 305 3.08 20.98 -7.27
N ASP A 306 2.56 21.40 -8.44
CA ASP A 306 1.12 21.53 -8.66
C ASP A 306 0.41 20.16 -8.55
N GLY A 307 1.10 19.09 -8.96
CA GLY A 307 0.63 17.70 -8.76
C GLY A 307 0.64 17.29 -7.28
N LEU A 308 1.72 17.53 -6.56
CA LEU A 308 1.85 17.20 -5.14
C LEU A 308 0.74 17.84 -4.29
N MET A 309 0.28 19.04 -4.64
CA MET A 309 -0.84 19.71 -3.96
C MET A 309 -2.20 19.00 -4.15
N THR A 310 -2.30 18.08 -5.11
CA THR A 310 -3.51 17.24 -5.29
C THR A 310 -3.48 15.95 -4.46
N TYR A 311 -2.44 15.75 -3.65
CA TYR A 311 -2.32 14.56 -2.83
C TYR A 311 -3.42 14.49 -1.76
N HIS A 312 -3.95 13.31 -1.57
CA HIS A 312 -4.83 12.97 -0.45
C HIS A 312 -4.37 11.65 0.19
N ASN A 313 -4.41 11.59 1.50
CA ASN A 313 -4.14 10.36 2.22
C ASN A 313 -5.11 9.25 1.77
N ALA A 314 -4.60 8.05 1.55
CA ALA A 314 -5.46 6.90 1.32
C ALA A 314 -6.38 6.66 2.55
N PRO A 315 -7.57 6.07 2.36
CA PRO A 315 -8.46 5.75 3.47
C PRO A 315 -7.75 4.99 4.60
N MET A 316 -8.04 5.35 5.84
CA MET A 316 -7.46 4.74 7.04
C MET A 316 -5.91 4.84 7.12
N ARG A 317 -5.31 5.83 6.45
CA ARG A 317 -3.85 6.08 6.44
C ARG A 317 -3.59 7.53 6.87
N GLN A 318 -3.49 7.76 8.19
CA GLN A 318 -3.33 9.09 8.79
C GLN A 318 -4.35 10.11 8.27
N GLN A 319 -5.58 9.67 7.99
CA GLN A 319 -6.67 10.59 7.69
C GLN A 319 -7.01 11.41 8.92
N ILE A 320 -7.02 12.74 8.75
CA ILE A 320 -7.42 13.65 9.80
C ILE A 320 -8.90 13.98 9.64
N HIS A 321 -9.67 13.70 10.68
CA HIS A 321 -11.07 14.09 10.79
C HIS A 321 -11.19 15.19 11.82
N GLU A 322 -11.56 16.38 11.37
CA GLU A 322 -11.85 17.52 12.24
C GLU A 322 -13.27 17.36 12.80
N MET A 323 -13.35 17.07 14.09
CA MET A 323 -14.60 17.10 14.83
C MET A 323 -14.80 18.50 15.40
N ARG A 324 -16.01 18.81 15.91
CA ARG A 324 -16.34 20.14 16.45
C ARG A 324 -15.31 20.65 17.49
N ASP A 325 -14.92 19.77 18.41
CA ASP A 325 -14.12 20.14 19.58
C ASP A 325 -12.80 19.37 19.67
N PHE A 326 -12.50 18.42 18.78
CA PHE A 326 -11.30 17.58 18.81
C PHE A 326 -10.92 17.05 17.43
N LEU A 327 -9.73 16.44 17.33
CA LEU A 327 -9.24 15.81 16.10
C LEU A 327 -9.19 14.28 16.25
N VAL A 328 -9.48 13.56 15.15
CA VAL A 328 -9.24 12.12 15.04
C VAL A 328 -8.27 11.86 13.91
N ILE A 329 -7.19 11.14 14.19
CA ILE A 329 -6.25 10.62 13.20
C ILE A 329 -6.60 9.15 12.99
N ASP A 330 -7.25 8.86 11.86
CA ASP A 330 -7.53 7.50 11.43
C ASP A 330 -6.31 6.91 10.71
N ASP A 331 -5.60 6.01 11.38
CA ASP A 331 -4.50 5.22 10.82
C ASP A 331 -4.73 3.72 11.06
N SER A 332 -6.00 3.32 10.98
CA SER A 332 -6.51 2.02 11.38
C SER A 332 -6.36 0.90 10.33
N TYR A 333 -5.78 1.20 9.15
CA TYR A 333 -5.66 0.20 8.09
C TYR A 333 -4.77 -0.99 8.48
N ASN A 334 -3.58 -0.73 9.00
CA ASN A 334 -2.61 -1.74 9.45
C ASN A 334 -1.59 -1.10 10.39
N SER A 335 -0.87 -1.92 11.17
CA SER A 335 0.15 -1.47 12.10
C SER A 335 1.42 -2.33 12.02
N SER A 336 2.56 -1.67 12.15
CA SER A 336 3.87 -2.26 12.40
C SER A 336 4.65 -1.33 13.34
N PRO A 337 5.74 -1.78 13.98
CA PRO A 337 6.48 -0.96 14.96
C PRO A 337 6.90 0.41 14.43
N ASP A 338 7.50 0.45 13.25
CA ASP A 338 7.96 1.70 12.62
C ASP A 338 6.78 2.61 12.26
N ALA A 339 5.70 2.03 11.69
CA ALA A 339 4.50 2.80 11.35
C ALA A 339 3.81 3.36 12.59
N ALA A 340 3.77 2.62 13.69
CA ALA A 340 3.18 3.09 14.95
C ALA A 340 3.96 4.28 15.54
N LYS A 341 5.29 4.21 15.57
CA LYS A 341 6.15 5.31 16.02
C LYS A 341 5.96 6.57 15.15
N VAL A 342 5.90 6.41 13.82
CA VAL A 342 5.61 7.51 12.89
C VAL A 342 4.27 8.17 13.19
N SER A 343 3.21 7.38 13.39
CA SER A 343 1.87 7.91 13.66
C SER A 343 1.79 8.62 15.03
N LEU A 344 2.51 8.13 16.03
CA LEU A 344 2.65 8.77 17.33
C LEU A 344 3.35 10.13 17.22
N ASN A 345 4.39 10.25 16.39
CA ASN A 345 5.05 11.53 16.13
C ASN A 345 4.10 12.53 15.45
N VAL A 346 3.28 12.06 14.50
CA VAL A 346 2.24 12.91 13.88
C VAL A 346 1.21 13.33 14.90
N LEU A 347 0.69 12.42 15.74
CA LEU A 347 -0.21 12.76 16.84
C LEU A 347 0.36 13.88 17.71
N LYS A 348 1.64 13.77 18.08
CA LYS A 348 2.31 14.79 18.91
C LYS A 348 2.44 16.12 18.19
N SER A 349 2.75 16.11 16.90
CA SER A 349 3.03 17.33 16.13
C SER A 349 1.79 18.18 15.85
N VAL A 350 0.60 17.57 15.73
CA VAL A 350 -0.65 18.29 15.39
C VAL A 350 -1.51 18.62 16.60
N SER A 351 -1.22 18.02 17.74
CA SER A 351 -2.05 18.20 18.93
C SER A 351 -1.86 19.58 19.54
N LYS A 352 -2.98 20.26 19.82
CA LYS A 352 -3.02 21.51 20.57
C LYS A 352 -3.30 21.31 22.06
N GLY A 353 -3.82 20.15 22.44
CA GLY A 353 -4.20 19.80 23.79
C GLY A 353 -3.77 18.38 24.16
N LYS A 354 -4.66 17.65 24.82
CA LYS A 354 -4.40 16.28 25.28
C LYS A 354 -4.29 15.30 24.11
N THR A 355 -3.28 14.44 24.16
CA THR A 355 -3.06 13.38 23.19
C THR A 355 -3.55 12.04 23.72
N ILE A 356 -4.34 11.34 22.93
CA ILE A 356 -4.87 10.01 23.23
C ILE A 356 -4.48 9.07 22.09
N ALA A 357 -3.74 8.00 22.38
CA ALA A 357 -3.43 6.97 21.42
C ALA A 357 -4.22 5.69 21.75
N VAL A 358 -4.96 5.17 20.76
CA VAL A 358 -5.59 3.84 20.80
C VAL A 358 -4.77 2.93 19.90
N LEU A 359 -4.02 2.01 20.51
CA LEU A 359 -3.10 1.10 19.80
C LEU A 359 -3.52 -0.34 20.04
N ALA A 360 -3.80 -1.07 18.95
CA ALA A 360 -4.08 -2.50 19.02
C ALA A 360 -2.86 -3.36 18.66
N ASP A 361 -3.02 -4.67 18.71
CA ASP A 361 -1.97 -5.63 18.39
C ASP A 361 -1.37 -5.39 17.00
N MET A 362 -0.05 -5.53 16.94
CA MET A 362 0.73 -5.62 15.71
C MET A 362 1.00 -7.10 15.44
N LEU A 363 0.39 -7.63 14.37
CA LEU A 363 0.51 -9.03 13.98
C LEU A 363 1.73 -9.29 13.08
N GLU A 364 2.03 -10.55 12.79
CA GLU A 364 3.12 -10.99 11.89
C GLU A 364 4.54 -10.62 12.35
N LEU A 365 4.75 -10.45 13.65
CA LEU A 365 6.06 -10.12 14.24
C LEU A 365 6.80 -11.35 14.82
N GLY A 366 6.15 -12.52 14.84
CA GLY A 366 6.73 -13.75 15.37
C GLY A 366 7.31 -13.57 16.78
N GLU A 367 8.49 -14.12 17.02
CA GLU A 367 9.18 -14.05 18.32
C GLU A 367 9.52 -12.62 18.78
N LYS A 368 9.58 -11.65 17.86
CA LYS A 368 9.86 -10.24 18.17
C LYS A 368 8.63 -9.47 18.69
N ALA A 369 7.43 -10.07 18.67
CA ALA A 369 6.20 -9.38 19.01
C ALA A 369 6.26 -8.64 20.34
N ALA A 370 6.72 -9.29 21.42
CA ALA A 370 6.77 -8.68 22.75
C ALA A 370 7.73 -7.47 22.80
N SER A 371 8.95 -7.62 22.29
CA SER A 371 9.97 -6.57 22.31
C SER A 371 9.58 -5.36 21.42
N GLU A 372 9.00 -5.61 20.27
CA GLU A 372 8.57 -4.56 19.36
C GLU A 372 7.39 -3.76 19.91
N HIS A 373 6.39 -4.42 20.49
CA HIS A 373 5.30 -3.76 21.20
C HIS A 373 5.81 -2.90 22.36
N TYR A 374 6.70 -3.46 23.19
CA TYR A 374 7.32 -2.72 24.29
C TYR A 374 8.05 -1.47 23.78
N GLY A 375 8.82 -1.59 22.69
CA GLY A 375 9.54 -0.47 22.07
C GLY A 375 8.63 0.65 21.56
N VAL A 376 7.43 0.33 21.08
CA VAL A 376 6.41 1.35 20.70
C VAL A 376 5.87 2.07 21.95
N GLY A 377 5.58 1.33 23.01
CA GLY A 377 5.13 1.90 24.27
C GLY A 377 6.18 2.84 24.91
N LYS A 378 7.44 2.43 24.90
CA LYS A 378 8.57 3.25 25.35
C LYS A 378 8.65 4.56 24.55
N HIS A 379 8.63 4.47 23.20
CA HIS A 379 8.65 5.65 22.34
C HIS A 379 7.49 6.61 22.62
N LEU A 380 6.27 6.07 22.79
CA LEU A 380 5.09 6.86 23.15
C LEU A 380 5.31 7.70 24.42
N ALA A 381 5.89 7.10 25.46
CA ALA A 381 6.19 7.76 26.71
C ALA A 381 7.30 8.83 26.55
N GLU A 382 8.38 8.51 25.82
CA GLU A 382 9.52 9.40 25.53
C GLU A 382 9.08 10.69 24.83
N ILE A 383 8.15 10.60 23.86
CA ILE A 383 7.62 11.78 23.17
C ILE A 383 6.50 12.50 23.93
N GLY A 384 6.11 12.00 25.10
CA GLY A 384 5.16 12.63 26.02
C GLY A 384 3.71 12.61 25.54
N ILE A 385 3.21 11.47 25.06
CA ILE A 385 1.77 11.23 24.80
C ILE A 385 1.06 11.07 26.15
N ASN A 386 -0.09 11.74 26.32
CA ASN A 386 -0.75 11.84 27.61
C ASN A 386 -1.48 10.55 28.04
N THR A 387 -2.14 9.88 27.09
CA THR A 387 -2.99 8.71 27.37
C THR A 387 -2.80 7.64 26.33
N LEU A 388 -2.65 6.40 26.77
CA LEU A 388 -2.60 5.21 25.94
C LEU A 388 -3.74 4.27 26.30
N LEU A 389 -4.53 3.88 25.31
CA LEU A 389 -5.48 2.78 25.37
C LEU A 389 -4.95 1.65 24.48
N THR A 390 -4.73 0.46 25.04
CA THR A 390 -4.30 -0.69 24.24
C THR A 390 -5.45 -1.68 24.03
N VAL A 391 -5.48 -2.36 22.88
CA VAL A 391 -6.51 -3.36 22.55
C VAL A 391 -5.85 -4.64 22.09
N GLY A 392 -6.13 -5.73 22.80
CA GLY A 392 -5.61 -7.06 22.49
C GLY A 392 -4.50 -7.53 23.44
N LYS A 393 -4.05 -8.76 23.22
CA LYS A 393 -3.11 -9.44 24.14
C LYS A 393 -1.66 -8.99 23.96
N LEU A 394 -1.21 -8.81 22.72
CA LEU A 394 0.17 -8.43 22.42
C LEU A 394 0.42 -6.96 22.80
N SER A 395 -0.56 -6.10 22.64
CA SER A 395 -0.51 -4.69 22.98
C SER A 395 -0.40 -4.42 24.49
N MET A 396 -0.57 -5.42 25.36
CA MET A 396 -0.21 -5.34 26.78
C MET A 396 1.29 -5.05 26.97
N ASN A 397 2.16 -5.52 26.06
CA ASN A 397 3.57 -5.16 26.08
C ASN A 397 3.79 -3.66 25.72
N THR A 398 2.94 -3.09 24.85
CA THR A 398 2.96 -1.65 24.60
C THR A 398 2.55 -0.88 25.85
N ALA A 399 1.54 -1.35 26.56
CA ALA A 399 1.14 -0.78 27.86
C ALA A 399 2.26 -0.85 28.89
N SER A 400 2.97 -1.96 29.00
CA SER A 400 4.13 -2.13 29.91
C SER A 400 5.25 -1.14 29.54
N GLY A 401 5.64 -1.10 28.26
CA GLY A 401 6.66 -0.17 27.79
C GLY A 401 6.31 1.30 28.06
N ALA A 402 5.05 1.68 27.90
CA ALA A 402 4.58 3.02 28.18
C ALA A 402 4.62 3.35 29.69
N LYS A 403 4.10 2.45 30.55
CA LYS A 403 4.06 2.65 32.02
C LYS A 403 5.47 2.75 32.59
N GLU A 404 6.35 1.84 32.25
CA GLU A 404 7.72 1.77 32.77
C GLU A 404 8.58 2.98 32.36
N ASN A 405 8.22 3.63 31.24
CA ASN A 405 8.92 4.81 30.75
C ASN A 405 8.17 6.13 31.01
N GLY A 406 7.17 6.12 31.92
CA GLY A 406 6.61 7.36 32.51
C GLY A 406 5.26 7.84 31.98
N CYS A 407 4.59 7.10 31.08
CA CYS A 407 3.22 7.42 30.71
C CYS A 407 2.27 7.05 31.86
N LYS A 408 1.59 8.07 32.42
CA LYS A 408 0.77 7.90 33.63
C LYS A 408 -0.60 7.28 33.37
N ASN A 409 -1.20 7.57 32.21
CA ASN A 409 -2.57 7.17 31.88
C ASN A 409 -2.53 6.05 30.84
N VAL A 410 -2.45 4.80 31.29
CA VAL A 410 -2.38 3.61 30.42
C VAL A 410 -3.43 2.60 30.85
N LEU A 411 -4.34 2.25 29.96
CA LEU A 411 -5.38 1.25 30.16
C LEU A 411 -5.36 0.24 29.02
N SER A 412 -5.71 -1.02 29.36
CA SER A 412 -5.73 -2.13 28.40
C SER A 412 -7.11 -2.73 28.32
N PHE A 413 -7.54 -3.09 27.12
CA PHE A 413 -8.86 -3.63 26.79
C PHE A 413 -8.72 -4.90 25.96
N GLU A 414 -9.68 -5.81 26.10
CA GLU A 414 -9.70 -7.04 25.32
C GLU A 414 -10.29 -6.84 23.91
N ASN A 415 -11.18 -5.87 23.74
CA ASN A 415 -11.91 -5.63 22.50
C ASN A 415 -12.09 -4.13 22.19
N ASN A 416 -12.46 -3.85 20.95
CA ASN A 416 -12.67 -2.49 20.44
C ASN A 416 -13.87 -1.79 21.10
N GLY A 417 -14.90 -2.53 21.51
CA GLY A 417 -16.12 -1.98 22.13
C GLY A 417 -15.82 -1.31 23.48
N ASP A 418 -15.15 -2.02 24.38
CA ASP A 418 -14.80 -1.50 25.71
C ASP A 418 -13.80 -0.32 25.62
N ALA A 419 -12.84 -0.42 24.69
CA ALA A 419 -11.90 0.66 24.42
C ALA A 419 -12.63 1.93 23.92
N TYR A 420 -13.59 1.78 23.02
CA TYR A 420 -14.45 2.87 22.52
C TYR A 420 -15.27 3.51 23.62
N GLU A 421 -15.96 2.71 24.45
CA GLU A 421 -16.77 3.22 25.56
C GLU A 421 -15.93 4.05 26.56
N TYR A 422 -14.71 3.58 26.84
CA TYR A 422 -13.80 4.35 27.69
C TYR A 422 -13.30 5.62 27.01
N LEU A 423 -12.93 5.53 25.71
CA LEU A 423 -12.49 6.66 24.91
C LEU A 423 -13.51 7.79 24.93
N CYS A 424 -14.81 7.47 24.78
CA CYS A 424 -15.90 8.45 24.84
C CYS A 424 -15.97 9.23 26.15
N LYS A 425 -15.52 8.64 27.28
CA LYS A 425 -15.53 9.29 28.60
C LYS A 425 -14.37 10.25 28.80
N ILE A 426 -13.30 10.11 28.01
CA ILE A 426 -12.06 10.89 28.18
C ILE A 426 -11.78 11.87 27.04
N ILE A 427 -12.57 11.81 25.95
CA ILE A 427 -12.52 12.84 24.90
C ILE A 427 -12.97 14.17 25.49
N GLU A 428 -12.16 15.19 25.32
CA GLU A 428 -12.41 16.54 25.78
C GLU A 428 -12.01 17.56 24.70
N LYS A 429 -12.36 18.82 24.91
CA LYS A 429 -12.04 19.90 23.97
C LYS A 429 -10.52 19.98 23.69
N ASP A 430 -10.18 20.25 22.44
CA ASP A 430 -8.82 20.40 21.91
C ASP A 430 -7.96 19.11 21.99
N CYS A 431 -8.54 17.94 22.38
CA CYS A 431 -7.79 16.70 22.34
C CYS A 431 -7.57 16.20 20.90
N THR A 432 -6.56 15.37 20.73
CA THR A 432 -6.30 14.66 19.47
C THR A 432 -6.21 13.16 19.75
N VAL A 433 -7.00 12.39 19.02
CA VAL A 433 -7.09 10.93 19.15
C VAL A 433 -6.44 10.28 17.93
N LEU A 434 -5.48 9.38 18.16
CA LEU A 434 -4.95 8.46 17.12
C LEU A 434 -5.54 7.08 17.35
N VAL A 435 -6.01 6.44 16.26
CA VAL A 435 -6.44 5.05 16.27
C VAL A 435 -5.60 4.24 15.28
N LYS A 436 -4.94 3.16 15.75
CA LYS A 436 -4.07 2.32 14.94
C LYS A 436 -4.03 0.87 15.44
N GLY A 437 -4.03 -0.09 14.50
CA GLY A 437 -3.90 -1.53 14.78
C GLY A 437 -3.66 -2.31 13.50
N SER A 438 -3.24 -3.56 13.61
CA SER A 438 -3.18 -4.46 12.46
C SER A 438 -4.57 -4.68 11.87
N ARG A 439 -4.66 -4.99 10.56
CA ARG A 439 -5.93 -5.11 9.85
C ARG A 439 -6.89 -6.10 10.52
N GLY A 440 -6.36 -7.23 11.03
CA GLY A 440 -7.14 -8.24 11.75
C GLY A 440 -7.73 -7.79 13.10
N MET A 441 -7.28 -6.63 13.63
CA MET A 441 -7.81 -6.06 14.87
C MET A 441 -9.05 -5.17 14.66
N HIS A 442 -9.40 -4.84 13.43
CA HIS A 442 -10.60 -4.08 13.06
C HIS A 442 -10.78 -2.75 13.81
N THR A 443 -9.67 -2.05 14.10
CA THR A 443 -9.71 -0.77 14.86
C THR A 443 -10.44 0.36 14.11
N ASP A 444 -10.69 0.23 12.81
CA ASP A 444 -11.56 1.09 12.03
C ASP A 444 -13.01 1.17 12.57
N GLU A 445 -13.47 0.16 13.32
CA GLU A 445 -14.76 0.18 14.02
C GLU A 445 -14.82 1.26 15.10
N ILE A 446 -13.71 1.49 15.83
CA ILE A 446 -13.62 2.58 16.83
C ILE A 446 -13.74 3.92 16.12
N VAL A 447 -13.00 4.11 15.02
CA VAL A 447 -13.06 5.35 14.24
C VAL A 447 -14.47 5.61 13.72
N LYS A 448 -15.10 4.61 13.09
CA LYS A 448 -16.48 4.72 12.56
C LYS A 448 -17.47 5.14 13.63
N LYS A 449 -17.42 4.52 14.81
CA LYS A 449 -18.29 4.87 15.95
C LYS A 449 -18.04 6.30 16.43
N VAL A 450 -16.77 6.70 16.62
CA VAL A 450 -16.42 8.08 17.01
C VAL A 450 -16.98 9.08 16.00
N LEU A 451 -16.73 8.88 14.71
CA LEU A 451 -17.21 9.77 13.66
C LEU A 451 -18.74 9.85 13.60
N THR A 452 -19.45 8.75 13.85
CA THR A 452 -20.92 8.71 13.84
C THR A 452 -21.50 9.41 15.06
N ASP A 453 -21.04 9.06 16.26
CA ASP A 453 -21.67 9.49 17.51
C ASP A 453 -21.37 10.95 17.86
N PHE A 454 -20.21 11.46 17.44
CA PHE A 454 -19.84 12.86 17.67
C PHE A 454 -20.23 13.82 16.53
N LYS A 455 -20.55 13.31 15.31
CA LYS A 455 -21.20 14.11 14.25
C LYS A 455 -22.65 14.44 14.56
N ASN A 456 -23.36 13.51 15.24
CA ASN A 456 -24.79 13.62 15.52
C ASN A 456 -25.12 14.37 16.83
N LYS A 457 -24.14 14.86 17.55
CA LYS A 457 -24.32 15.65 18.77
C LYS A 457 -24.39 17.18 18.48
N ASN A 458 -24.94 17.54 17.32
CA ASN A 458 -25.25 18.93 16.96
C ASN A 458 -26.68 19.33 17.37
#